data_1e651196988120e461fb855f178ffcb6
#
_entry.id   1e651196988120e461fb855f178ffcb6
#
_cell.length_a   1.000
_cell.length_b   1.000
_cell.length_c   1.000
_cell.angle_alpha   90.00
_cell.angle_beta   90.00
_cell.angle_gamma   90.00
#
_symmetry.space_group_name_H-M   'P 1'
#
loop_
_entity.id
_entity.type
_entity.pdbx_description
1 polymer ?
#
loop_
_entity_poly.entity_id
_entity_poly.type
_entity_poly.pdbx_seq_one_letter_code
_entity_poly.pdbx_strand_id
1 'polypeptide(L)'
;RETFGWYYHSPRLRAPAWTGVQYLWNFLSGNAGAGPYGREAELAELVTGDLVQLGGEDGRYYHTLFICGRRGGELLIAAHSFDAFERPLSSYDYARLRPIKIEGCRAVRTPPPGGFERLLSGEALPPGCF
;
A
#
# COMPACT_ATOMS: atom_id res chain seq x y z
N ARG A 1 6.40 -2.52 15.19
CA ARG A 1 6.50 -3.99 15.19
C ARG A 1 7.37 -4.42 14.02
N GLU A 2 8.02 -5.54 14.14
CA GLU A 2 8.89 -6.04 13.07
C GLU A 2 8.17 -6.27 11.74
N THR A 3 6.90 -6.61 11.76
CA THR A 3 6.11 -6.96 10.57
C THR A 3 4.99 -5.97 10.24
N PHE A 4 4.86 -4.89 11.00
CA PHE A 4 3.80 -3.90 10.80
C PHE A 4 4.31 -2.49 11.08
N GLY A 5 4.08 -1.55 10.17
CA GLY A 5 4.43 -0.15 10.35
C GLY A 5 4.61 0.57 9.02
N TRP A 6 4.80 1.89 9.13
CA TRP A 6 5.07 2.76 8.00
C TRP A 6 6.24 3.67 8.35
N TYR A 7 7.44 3.11 8.32
CA TYR A 7 8.67 3.84 8.59
C TYR A 7 9.75 3.44 7.59
N TYR A 8 10.60 4.38 7.27
CA TYR A 8 11.75 4.16 6.42
C TYR A 8 12.91 5.03 6.92
N HIS A 9 13.84 4.45 7.61
CA HIS A 9 15.02 5.10 8.11
C HIS A 9 16.24 4.87 7.18
N SER A 10 16.40 3.63 6.74
CA SER A 10 17.46 3.24 5.83
C SER A 10 17.05 1.98 5.06
N PRO A 11 17.78 1.58 4.00
CA PRO A 11 17.52 0.31 3.32
C PRO A 11 17.53 -0.92 4.23
N ARG A 12 18.20 -0.84 5.37
CA ARG A 12 18.27 -1.94 6.35
C ARG A 12 17.31 -1.77 7.53
N LEU A 13 16.76 -0.59 7.71
CA LEU A 13 15.84 -0.27 8.81
C LEU A 13 14.58 0.41 8.24
N ARG A 14 13.65 -0.40 7.80
CA ARG A 14 12.38 0.03 7.23
C ARG A 14 11.28 -0.97 7.54
N ALA A 15 10.04 -0.50 7.48
CA ALA A 15 8.89 -1.38 7.61
C ALA A 15 8.79 -2.34 6.41
N PRO A 16 8.43 -3.61 6.63
CA PRO A 16 8.28 -4.59 5.53
C PRO A 16 7.19 -4.21 4.53
N ALA A 17 6.25 -3.34 4.89
CA ALA A 17 5.24 -2.80 3.98
C ALA A 17 5.84 -2.13 2.73
N TRP A 18 7.07 -1.62 2.82
CA TRP A 18 7.76 -1.01 1.69
C TRP A 18 8.23 -2.00 0.62
N THR A 19 8.37 -3.27 0.96
CA THR A 19 8.96 -4.27 0.06
C THR A 19 8.18 -5.56 -0.06
N GLY A 20 7.24 -5.81 0.83
CA GLY A 20 6.46 -7.04 0.86
C GLY A 20 5.00 -6.83 0.49
N VAL A 21 4.52 -7.51 -0.54
CA VAL A 21 3.15 -7.37 -1.07
C VAL A 21 2.10 -7.63 -0.01
N GLN A 22 2.22 -8.74 0.72
CA GLN A 22 1.28 -9.09 1.78
C GLN A 22 1.42 -8.14 2.99
N TYR A 23 2.64 -7.73 3.33
CA TYR A 23 2.87 -6.78 4.42
C TYR A 23 2.29 -5.41 4.11
N LEU A 24 2.35 -4.96 2.86
CA LEU A 24 1.70 -3.73 2.43
C LEU A 24 0.18 -3.80 2.63
N TRP A 25 -0.44 -4.89 2.21
CA TRP A 25 -1.87 -5.09 2.42
C TRP A 25 -2.25 -5.13 3.90
N ASN A 26 -1.51 -5.89 4.70
CA ASN A 26 -1.75 -5.97 6.14
C ASN A 26 -1.67 -4.60 6.79
N PHE A 27 -0.69 -3.79 6.36
CA PHE A 27 -0.54 -2.43 6.86
C PHE A 27 -1.70 -1.54 6.43
N LEU A 28 -2.00 -1.45 5.13
CA LEU A 28 -3.06 -0.58 4.61
C LEU A 28 -4.42 -0.89 5.21
N SER A 29 -4.77 -2.16 5.30
CA SER A 29 -6.08 -2.59 5.81
C SER A 29 -6.23 -2.50 7.33
N GLY A 30 -5.13 -2.50 8.06
CA GLY A 30 -5.12 -2.47 9.53
C GLY A 30 -4.59 -1.18 10.15
N ASN A 31 -4.22 -0.18 9.34
CA ASN A 31 -3.58 1.03 9.87
C ASN A 31 -4.58 1.99 10.51
N ALA A 32 -4.47 2.15 11.83
CA ALA A 32 -5.19 3.15 12.61
C ALA A 32 -4.29 4.34 13.02
N GLY A 33 -3.02 4.34 12.61
CA GLY A 33 -2.01 5.35 12.96
C GLY A 33 -1.51 6.15 11.77
N ALA A 34 -0.26 6.59 11.84
CA ALA A 34 0.41 7.35 10.79
C ALA A 34 0.57 6.55 9.50
N GLY A 35 0.51 7.24 8.38
CA GLY A 35 0.67 6.66 7.05
C GLY A 35 -0.64 6.38 6.32
N PRO A 36 -0.56 5.77 5.15
CA PRO A 36 -1.72 5.48 4.33
C PRO A 36 -2.58 4.36 4.94
N TYR A 37 -3.87 4.39 4.60
CA TYR A 37 -4.82 3.33 4.94
C TYR A 37 -5.82 3.15 3.80
N GLY A 38 -6.35 1.96 3.71
CA GLY A 38 -7.26 1.62 2.63
C GLY A 38 -8.05 0.34 2.90
N ARG A 39 -8.83 -0.04 1.93
CA ARG A 39 -9.71 -1.21 1.98
C ARG A 39 -9.73 -1.94 0.65
N GLU A 40 -10.15 -3.18 0.68
CA GLU A 40 -10.49 -3.88 -0.57
C GLU A 40 -11.74 -3.24 -1.20
N ALA A 41 -11.74 -3.15 -2.52
CA ALA A 41 -12.79 -2.47 -3.27
C ALA A 41 -13.10 -3.22 -4.57
N GLU A 42 -14.08 -2.73 -5.30
CA GLU A 42 -14.33 -3.19 -6.66
C GLU A 42 -13.43 -2.43 -7.66
N LEU A 43 -13.05 -3.08 -8.76
CA LEU A 43 -12.23 -2.43 -9.79
C LEU A 43 -12.82 -1.13 -10.31
N ALA A 44 -14.16 -1.05 -10.39
CA ALA A 44 -14.86 0.14 -10.87
C ALA A 44 -14.69 1.35 -9.94
N GLU A 45 -14.36 1.14 -8.66
CA GLU A 45 -14.14 2.23 -7.69
C GLU A 45 -12.75 2.85 -7.79
N LEU A 46 -11.79 2.18 -8.44
CA LEU A 46 -10.40 2.59 -8.43
C LEU A 46 -10.15 3.79 -9.33
N VAL A 47 -9.35 4.71 -8.83
CA VAL A 47 -8.88 5.90 -9.54
C VAL A 47 -7.36 5.98 -9.43
N THR A 48 -6.77 6.96 -10.12
CA THR A 48 -5.33 7.25 -10.01
C THR A 48 -4.93 7.40 -8.54
N GLY A 49 -3.88 6.72 -8.14
CA GLY A 49 -3.39 6.67 -6.76
C GLY A 49 -3.79 5.43 -5.98
N ASP A 50 -4.79 4.68 -6.46
CA ASP A 50 -5.16 3.40 -5.88
C ASP A 50 -4.22 2.28 -6.35
N LEU A 51 -4.36 1.10 -5.77
CA LEU A 51 -3.49 -0.05 -6.02
C LEU A 51 -4.28 -1.27 -6.46
N VAL A 52 -3.61 -2.16 -7.18
CA VAL A 52 -4.09 -3.52 -7.42
C VAL A 52 -2.97 -4.49 -7.09
N GLN A 53 -3.28 -5.55 -6.36
CA GLN A 53 -2.34 -6.64 -6.15
C GLN A 53 -2.73 -7.85 -6.98
N LEU A 54 -1.73 -8.42 -7.64
CA LEU A 54 -1.88 -9.64 -8.43
C LEU A 54 -1.55 -10.86 -7.58
N GLY A 55 -2.36 -11.88 -7.67
CA GLY A 55 -2.16 -13.14 -6.98
C GLY A 55 -2.21 -14.35 -7.89
N GLY A 56 -1.59 -15.43 -7.45
CA GLY A 56 -1.53 -16.70 -8.13
C GLY A 56 -2.64 -17.67 -7.70
N GLU A 57 -2.68 -18.83 -8.32
CA GLU A 57 -3.62 -19.91 -8.01
C GLU A 57 -3.43 -20.46 -6.59
N ASP A 58 -2.21 -20.34 -6.05
CA ASP A 58 -1.86 -20.74 -4.68
C ASP A 58 -2.43 -19.79 -3.61
N GLY A 59 -3.11 -18.72 -4.02
CA GLY A 59 -3.68 -17.70 -3.13
C GLY A 59 -2.69 -16.65 -2.65
N ARG A 60 -1.43 -16.72 -3.06
CA ARG A 60 -0.43 -15.70 -2.70
C ARG A 60 -0.50 -14.51 -3.65
N TYR A 61 -0.48 -13.32 -3.06
CA TYR A 61 -0.29 -12.08 -3.82
C TYR A 61 1.20 -11.79 -3.93
N TYR A 62 1.67 -11.54 -5.15
CA TYR A 62 3.10 -11.46 -5.46
C TYR A 62 3.52 -10.14 -6.09
N HIS A 63 2.59 -9.29 -6.47
CA HIS A 63 2.90 -8.04 -7.15
C HIS A 63 1.89 -6.96 -6.79
N THR A 64 2.39 -5.74 -6.53
CA THR A 64 1.56 -4.55 -6.31
C THR A 64 1.73 -3.60 -7.47
N LEU A 65 0.62 -3.20 -8.07
CA LEU A 65 0.55 -2.29 -9.20
C LEU A 65 -0.09 -0.98 -8.78
N PHE A 66 0.42 0.12 -9.31
CA PHE A 66 -0.10 1.46 -9.09
C PHE A 66 -1.06 1.82 -10.23
N ILE A 67 -2.24 2.32 -9.89
CA ILE A 67 -3.20 2.83 -10.88
C ILE A 67 -2.79 4.25 -11.27
N CYS A 68 -2.42 4.46 -12.53
CA CYS A 68 -2.04 5.78 -13.03
C CYS A 68 -3.10 6.43 -13.90
N GLY A 69 -4.18 5.75 -14.23
CA GLY A 69 -5.27 6.31 -15.01
C GLY A 69 -6.28 5.28 -15.45
N ARG A 70 -7.19 5.74 -16.30
CA ARG A 70 -8.22 4.91 -16.93
C ARG A 70 -8.44 5.39 -18.36
N ARG A 71 -8.58 4.44 -19.28
CA ARG A 71 -8.89 4.75 -20.69
C ARG A 71 -9.99 3.81 -21.16
N GLY A 72 -11.15 4.39 -21.49
CA GLY A 72 -12.29 3.62 -21.99
C GLY A 72 -12.74 2.48 -21.06
N GLY A 73 -12.71 2.66 -19.75
CA GLY A 73 -13.07 1.62 -18.77
C GLY A 73 -11.90 0.71 -18.37
N GLU A 74 -10.80 0.71 -19.10
CA GLU A 74 -9.59 -0.05 -18.77
C GLU A 74 -8.73 0.71 -17.76
N LEU A 75 -8.29 0.04 -16.70
CA LEU A 75 -7.33 0.59 -15.75
C LEU A 75 -5.92 0.57 -16.36
N LEU A 76 -5.21 1.68 -16.23
CA LEU A 76 -3.84 1.84 -16.69
C LEU A 76 -2.89 1.77 -15.49
N ILE A 77 -1.80 1.04 -15.67
CA ILE A 77 -0.90 0.64 -14.60
C ILE A 77 0.48 1.24 -14.79
N ALA A 78 1.07 1.70 -13.71
CA ALA A 78 2.50 1.93 -13.57
C ALA A 78 3.08 0.93 -12.58
N ALA A 79 4.23 0.34 -12.90
CA ALA A 79 4.91 -0.60 -12.03
C ALA A 79 6.42 -0.55 -12.26
N HIS A 80 7.16 -0.84 -11.21
CA HIS A 80 8.63 -0.79 -11.24
C HIS A 80 9.27 -2.01 -11.90
N SER A 81 8.62 -3.17 -11.80
CA SER A 81 9.10 -4.37 -12.49
C SER A 81 8.81 -4.23 -13.97
N PHE A 82 9.87 -4.12 -14.79
CA PHE A 82 9.80 -3.94 -16.24
C PHE A 82 9.27 -2.59 -16.74
N ASP A 83 9.55 -1.50 -16.03
CA ASP A 83 9.29 -0.12 -16.46
C ASP A 83 7.92 0.09 -17.14
N ALA A 84 6.87 -0.41 -16.52
CA ALA A 84 5.52 -0.26 -17.05
C ALA A 84 4.94 1.12 -16.73
N PHE A 85 4.48 1.82 -17.77
CA PHE A 85 3.73 3.06 -17.64
C PHE A 85 2.56 3.05 -18.64
N GLU A 86 1.38 3.39 -18.15
CA GLU A 86 0.12 3.33 -18.91
C GLU A 86 -0.17 1.94 -19.51
N ARG A 87 0.35 0.89 -18.89
CA ARG A 87 0.10 -0.47 -19.33
C ARG A 87 -1.30 -0.92 -18.89
N PRO A 88 -2.14 -1.48 -19.80
CA PRO A 88 -3.47 -1.96 -19.41
C PRO A 88 -3.39 -3.09 -18.38
N LEU A 89 -4.26 -3.05 -17.37
CA LEU A 89 -4.36 -4.12 -16.37
C LEU A 89 -4.65 -5.47 -17.02
N SER A 90 -5.48 -5.49 -18.06
CA SER A 90 -5.83 -6.70 -18.79
C SER A 90 -4.64 -7.38 -19.48
N SER A 91 -3.52 -6.68 -19.64
CA SER A 91 -2.30 -7.25 -20.23
C SER A 91 -1.44 -8.06 -19.26
N TYR A 92 -1.80 -8.09 -17.97
CA TYR A 92 -1.11 -8.88 -16.95
C TYR A 92 -1.75 -10.26 -16.81
N ASP A 93 -0.92 -11.26 -16.58
CA ASP A 93 -1.38 -12.59 -16.19
C ASP A 93 -1.55 -12.67 -14.68
N TYR A 94 -2.71 -13.14 -14.23
CA TYR A 94 -3.00 -13.34 -12.82
C TYR A 94 -4.14 -14.37 -12.65
N ALA A 95 -4.17 -15.01 -11.49
CA ALA A 95 -5.29 -15.86 -11.10
C ALA A 95 -6.24 -15.13 -10.15
N ARG A 96 -5.73 -14.14 -9.40
CA ARG A 96 -6.49 -13.37 -8.40
C ARG A 96 -6.13 -11.89 -8.47
N LEU A 97 -7.10 -11.05 -8.16
CA LEU A 97 -6.91 -9.62 -7.98
C LEU A 97 -7.35 -9.19 -6.59
N ARG A 98 -6.59 -8.27 -6.01
CA ARG A 98 -7.01 -7.51 -4.83
C ARG A 98 -6.97 -6.03 -5.18
N PRO A 99 -8.11 -5.45 -5.57
CA PRO A 99 -8.22 -4.02 -5.75
C PRO A 99 -8.19 -3.32 -4.39
N ILE A 100 -7.35 -2.31 -4.24
CA ILE A 100 -7.18 -1.58 -2.99
C ILE A 100 -7.52 -0.12 -3.20
N LYS A 101 -8.57 0.33 -2.54
CA LYS A 101 -8.92 1.74 -2.48
C LYS A 101 -8.11 2.42 -1.37
N ILE A 102 -7.29 3.38 -1.72
CA ILE A 102 -6.62 4.24 -0.73
C ILE A 102 -7.62 5.26 -0.24
N GLU A 103 -7.97 5.18 1.04
CA GLU A 103 -8.96 6.06 1.65
C GLU A 103 -8.37 7.33 2.22
N GLY A 104 -7.08 7.31 2.55
CA GLY A 104 -6.38 8.48 3.06
C GLY A 104 -4.99 8.16 3.54
N CYS A 105 -4.35 9.19 4.08
CA CYS A 105 -3.04 9.09 4.71
C CYS A 105 -3.01 10.04 5.92
N ARG A 106 -2.65 9.52 7.09
CA ARG A 106 -2.52 10.34 8.31
C ARG A 106 -1.09 10.81 8.44
N ALA A 107 -0.88 12.11 8.37
CA ALA A 107 0.41 12.72 8.62
C ALA A 107 0.53 13.12 10.10
N VAL A 108 1.68 12.86 10.68
CA VAL A 108 1.97 13.34 12.05
C VAL A 108 2.22 14.84 11.97
N ARG A 109 1.38 15.62 12.67
CA ARG A 109 1.49 17.08 12.74
C ARG A 109 2.22 17.55 13.98
N THR A 110 2.02 16.84 15.09
CA THR A 110 2.64 17.14 16.37
C THR A 110 3.26 15.86 16.91
N PRO A 111 4.55 15.58 16.62
CA PRO A 111 5.18 14.37 17.13
C PRO A 111 5.35 14.45 18.64
N PRO A 112 5.00 13.36 19.37
CA PRO A 112 5.28 13.28 20.81
C PRO A 112 6.78 13.08 21.04
N PRO A 113 7.29 13.35 22.26
CA PRO A 113 8.65 12.98 22.63
C PRO A 113 8.91 11.49 22.35
N GLY A 114 10.04 11.18 21.70
CA GLY A 114 10.36 9.79 21.30
C GLY A 114 9.47 9.23 20.20
N GLY A 115 8.83 10.07 19.38
CA GLY A 115 7.88 9.64 18.36
C GLY A 115 8.46 8.67 17.34
N PHE A 116 9.70 8.83 16.95
CA PHE A 116 10.36 7.92 16.02
C PHE A 116 10.60 6.53 16.64
N GLU A 117 11.09 6.49 17.85
CA GLU A 117 11.30 5.25 18.61
C GLU A 117 9.98 4.51 18.86
N ARG A 118 8.91 5.25 19.12
CA ARG A 118 7.55 4.67 19.29
C ARG A 118 7.07 4.03 17.98
N LEU A 119 7.31 4.68 16.84
CA LEU A 119 6.98 4.10 15.53
C LEU A 119 7.77 2.82 15.27
N LEU A 120 9.06 2.81 15.61
CA LEU A 120 9.90 1.61 15.47
C LEU A 120 9.44 0.46 16.38
N SER A 121 9.03 0.77 17.59
CA SER A 121 8.51 -0.24 18.54
C SER A 121 7.11 -0.73 18.18
N GLY A 122 6.44 -0.07 17.23
CA GLY A 122 5.07 -0.38 16.85
C GLY A 122 4.03 0.15 17.82
N GLU A 123 4.42 1.10 18.67
CA GLU A 123 3.50 1.80 19.57
C GLU A 123 2.61 2.76 18.79
N ALA A 124 1.33 2.79 19.12
CA ALA A 124 0.41 3.75 18.53
C ALA A 124 0.72 5.18 19.05
N LEU A 125 0.68 6.14 18.14
CA LEU A 125 0.76 7.54 18.52
C LEU A 125 -0.60 8.02 19.05
N PRO A 126 -0.61 8.97 20.02
CA PRO A 126 -1.85 9.58 20.49
C PRO A 126 -2.64 10.25 19.34
N PRO A 127 -3.99 10.22 19.35
CA PRO A 127 -4.80 10.83 18.30
C PRO A 127 -4.51 12.32 18.06
N GLY A 128 -4.12 13.06 19.07
CA GLY A 128 -3.75 14.48 18.96
C GLY A 128 -2.48 14.76 18.15
N CYS A 129 -1.76 13.72 17.70
CA CYS A 129 -0.58 13.87 16.85
C CYS A 129 -0.94 14.07 15.37
N PHE A 130 -2.17 13.82 14.97
CA PHE A 130 -2.62 13.83 13.57
C PHE A 130 -3.38 15.10 13.18
#